data_0723cc52a66338842b0d411f57c12385
#
_entry.id   0723cc52a66338842b0d411f57c12385
#
_cell.length_a   1.000
_cell.length_b   1.000
_cell.length_c   1.000
_cell.angle_alpha   90.00
_cell.angle_beta   90.00
_cell.angle_gamma   90.00
#
_symmetry.space_group_name_H-M   'P 1'
#
loop_
_entity.id
_entity.type
_entity.pdbx_description
1 polymer ?
#
loop_
_entity_poly.entity_id
_entity_poly.type
_entity_poly.pdbx_seq_one_letter_code
_entity_poly.pdbx_strand_id
1 'polypeptide(L)'
;MSKKPGGRRMGQNRMLRLLDALERDSRADAVIDALTRGVRALPLGRARDALHGRWLGHPVHPLMVQVPIGSWMSAAVLDLRPGRSREAGLLVGVGLAAAGPAALAGAVDWAELHSEQRRVGLAHAVANAAAVALYGASLVCRVTGRAGAGRATGLLGLTAVGLGGMLGGHMAYRQASGANHAEEVPHVVGAGWHRIGAVEEFPAGRPVRRTVDDVPVLVVREPDGSFHALAERCSHLAGPLSEGSVADGCVRCPWHGSVFRLSDGWNVRGPATAPQPAFDTRVVDGYVEVSLRRQGPTTPGPAGHEAAEAATGTERGGDHGHSA
;
A
#
# COMPACT_ATOMS: atom_id res chain seq x y z
N MET A 1 -4.33 -54.56 -9.19
CA MET A 1 -5.43 -53.57 -9.23
C MET A 1 -5.29 -52.66 -7.99
N SER A 2 -4.60 -51.58 -8.15
CA SER A 2 -4.37 -50.61 -7.03
C SER A 2 -5.51 -49.56 -7.04
N LYS A 3 -6.33 -49.54 -6.00
CA LYS A 3 -7.35 -48.53 -5.80
C LYS A 3 -6.67 -47.19 -5.43
N LYS A 4 -6.73 -46.21 -6.31
CA LYS A 4 -6.39 -44.80 -5.97
C LYS A 4 -7.28 -44.35 -4.80
N PRO A 5 -6.71 -43.72 -3.74
CA PRO A 5 -7.52 -43.13 -2.70
C PRO A 5 -8.26 -41.94 -3.28
N GLY A 6 -9.60 -42.00 -3.27
CA GLY A 6 -10.49 -40.88 -3.60
C GLY A 6 -10.25 -39.73 -2.62
N GLY A 7 -9.49 -38.73 -3.03
CA GLY A 7 -9.31 -37.51 -2.27
C GLY A 7 -10.68 -36.85 -2.11
N ARG A 8 -11.23 -36.82 -0.89
CA ARG A 8 -12.33 -35.94 -0.50
C ARG A 8 -11.87 -34.51 -0.87
N ARG A 9 -12.44 -33.94 -1.91
CA ARG A 9 -12.38 -32.48 -2.13
C ARG A 9 -13.03 -31.88 -0.88
N MET A 10 -12.21 -31.36 0.03
CA MET A 10 -12.70 -30.52 1.11
C MET A 10 -13.50 -29.40 0.42
N GLY A 11 -14.82 -29.38 0.68
CA GLY A 11 -15.71 -28.41 0.08
C GLY A 11 -15.19 -27.01 0.38
N GLN A 12 -14.75 -26.28 -0.65
CA GLN A 12 -14.33 -24.91 -0.48
C GLN A 12 -15.45 -24.17 0.25
N ASN A 13 -15.10 -23.46 1.33
CA ASN A 13 -16.04 -22.67 2.12
C ASN A 13 -16.77 -21.71 1.16
N ARG A 14 -18.10 -21.65 1.26
CA ARG A 14 -18.97 -20.82 0.41
C ARG A 14 -18.49 -19.35 0.40
N MET A 15 -18.03 -18.85 1.53
CA MET A 15 -17.46 -17.51 1.66
C MET A 15 -16.23 -17.32 0.77
N LEU A 16 -15.28 -18.25 0.78
CA LEU A 16 -14.08 -18.16 -0.05
C LEU A 16 -14.43 -18.15 -1.53
N ARG A 17 -15.40 -18.96 -1.96
CA ARG A 17 -15.86 -18.94 -3.36
C ARG A 17 -16.48 -17.61 -3.78
N LEU A 18 -17.21 -16.94 -2.87
CA LEU A 18 -17.76 -15.61 -3.12
C LEU A 18 -16.65 -14.56 -3.27
N LEU A 19 -15.63 -14.62 -2.41
CA LEU A 19 -14.48 -13.71 -2.49
C LEU A 19 -13.68 -13.95 -3.77
N ASP A 20 -13.39 -15.21 -4.13
CA ASP A 20 -12.71 -15.57 -5.37
C ASP A 20 -13.52 -15.15 -6.62
N ALA A 21 -14.85 -15.16 -6.54
CA ALA A 21 -15.72 -14.67 -7.61
C ALA A 21 -15.64 -13.15 -7.74
N LEU A 22 -15.63 -12.44 -6.61
CA LEU A 22 -15.50 -10.98 -6.56
C LEU A 22 -14.15 -10.51 -7.13
N GLU A 23 -13.05 -11.19 -6.82
CA GLU A 23 -11.72 -10.89 -7.37
C GLU A 23 -11.69 -10.99 -8.89
N ARG A 24 -12.43 -11.95 -9.47
CA ARG A 24 -12.46 -12.22 -10.91
C ARG A 24 -13.51 -11.41 -11.68
N ASP A 25 -14.46 -10.77 -10.98
CA ASP A 25 -15.58 -10.08 -11.63
C ASP A 25 -15.16 -8.70 -12.16
N SER A 26 -14.94 -8.63 -13.47
CA SER A 26 -14.54 -7.41 -14.17
C SER A 26 -15.68 -6.45 -14.52
N ARG A 27 -16.93 -6.76 -14.17
CA ARG A 27 -18.11 -5.93 -14.54
C ARG A 27 -18.04 -4.51 -13.98
N ALA A 28 -17.36 -4.32 -12.85
CA ALA A 28 -17.19 -3.03 -12.20
C ALA A 28 -15.92 -2.27 -12.65
N ASP A 29 -15.08 -2.83 -13.52
CA ASP A 29 -13.75 -2.26 -13.83
C ASP A 29 -13.84 -0.84 -14.41
N ALA A 30 -14.82 -0.55 -15.26
CA ALA A 30 -15.03 0.80 -15.80
C ALA A 30 -15.29 1.85 -14.69
N VAL A 31 -16.06 1.48 -13.66
CA VAL A 31 -16.32 2.32 -12.49
C VAL A 31 -15.06 2.45 -11.63
N ILE A 32 -14.37 1.34 -11.39
CA ILE A 32 -13.11 1.29 -10.66
C ILE A 32 -12.08 2.21 -11.31
N ASP A 33 -11.91 2.14 -12.62
CA ASP A 33 -10.95 2.97 -13.35
C ASP A 33 -11.34 4.46 -13.32
N ALA A 34 -12.63 4.78 -13.40
CA ALA A 34 -13.08 6.16 -13.25
C ALA A 34 -12.80 6.72 -11.85
N LEU A 35 -13.11 5.95 -10.80
CA LEU A 35 -12.82 6.31 -9.41
C LEU A 35 -11.30 6.43 -9.17
N THR A 36 -10.50 5.50 -9.68
CA THR A 36 -9.04 5.52 -9.59
C THR A 36 -8.47 6.79 -10.22
N ARG A 37 -8.92 7.15 -11.43
CA ARG A 37 -8.52 8.42 -12.06
C ARG A 37 -8.90 9.63 -11.21
N GLY A 38 -10.11 9.64 -10.65
CA GLY A 38 -10.57 10.70 -9.75
C GLY A 38 -9.68 10.86 -8.53
N VAL A 39 -9.34 9.76 -7.85
CA VAL A 39 -8.46 9.77 -6.67
C VAL A 39 -7.05 10.23 -7.03
N ARG A 40 -6.51 9.75 -8.16
CA ARG A 40 -5.18 10.18 -8.64
C ARG A 40 -5.13 11.65 -9.02
N ALA A 41 -6.22 12.20 -9.52
CA ALA A 41 -6.34 13.61 -9.90
C ALA A 41 -6.47 14.57 -8.69
N LEU A 42 -6.69 14.08 -7.46
CA LEU A 42 -6.76 14.94 -6.29
C LEU A 42 -5.43 15.69 -6.09
N PRO A 43 -5.44 17.01 -5.91
CA PRO A 43 -4.26 17.86 -5.81
C PRO A 43 -3.63 17.78 -4.40
N LEU A 44 -3.25 16.58 -3.99
CA LEU A 44 -2.74 16.32 -2.65
C LEU A 44 -1.25 16.67 -2.47
N GLY A 45 -0.47 16.77 -3.56
CA GLY A 45 0.95 17.08 -3.47
C GLY A 45 1.70 16.19 -2.46
N ARG A 46 2.48 16.78 -1.57
CA ARG A 46 3.22 16.08 -0.50
C ARG A 46 2.33 15.36 0.52
N ALA A 47 1.06 15.79 0.67
CA ALA A 47 0.12 15.13 1.57
C ALA A 47 -0.21 13.70 1.09
N ARG A 48 -0.08 13.39 -0.21
CA ARG A 48 -0.25 12.03 -0.73
C ARG A 48 0.74 11.05 -0.11
N ASP A 49 2.04 11.40 -0.04
CA ASP A 49 3.07 10.57 0.60
C ASP A 49 2.81 10.41 2.11
N ALA A 50 2.27 11.45 2.76
CA ALA A 50 1.88 11.36 4.16
C ALA A 50 0.69 10.42 4.37
N LEU A 51 -0.31 10.43 3.46
CA LEU A 51 -1.47 9.54 3.51
C LEU A 51 -1.09 8.08 3.21
N HIS A 52 -0.09 7.83 2.34
CA HIS A 52 0.46 6.49 2.15
C HIS A 52 1.17 5.95 3.41
N GLY A 53 1.55 6.81 4.36
CA GLY A 53 2.18 6.37 5.61
C GLY A 53 3.69 6.12 5.51
N ARG A 54 4.37 6.70 4.52
CA ARG A 54 5.82 6.59 4.37
C ARG A 54 6.59 6.94 5.66
N TRP A 55 6.15 8.00 6.36
CA TRP A 55 6.71 8.45 7.63
C TRP A 55 6.47 7.48 8.80
N LEU A 56 5.45 6.61 8.68
CA LEU A 56 5.05 5.63 9.68
C LEU A 56 5.66 4.23 9.41
N GLY A 57 6.14 3.98 8.18
CA GLY A 57 6.65 2.68 7.74
C GLY A 57 5.57 1.67 7.34
N HIS A 58 4.29 2.06 7.37
CA HIS A 58 3.15 1.27 6.90
C HIS A 58 1.98 2.19 6.51
N PRO A 59 0.96 1.71 5.76
CA PRO A 59 -0.20 2.52 5.40
C PRO A 59 -0.88 3.17 6.62
N VAL A 60 -1.28 4.44 6.49
CA VAL A 60 -1.94 5.20 7.58
C VAL A 60 -3.37 4.73 7.81
N HIS A 61 -4.06 4.27 6.75
CA HIS A 61 -5.45 3.87 6.82
C HIS A 61 -5.78 2.89 7.97
N PRO A 62 -5.01 1.80 8.21
CA PRO A 62 -5.28 0.87 9.33
C PRO A 62 -5.18 1.50 10.71
N LEU A 63 -4.35 2.52 10.88
CA LEU A 63 -4.28 3.28 12.12
C LEU A 63 -5.52 4.18 12.29
N MET A 64 -5.93 4.87 11.23
CA MET A 64 -7.02 5.85 11.29
C MET A 64 -8.39 5.18 11.51
N VAL A 65 -8.63 4.00 10.96
CA VAL A 65 -9.93 3.30 11.13
C VAL A 65 -10.21 2.84 12.56
N GLN A 66 -9.18 2.79 13.42
CA GLN A 66 -9.38 2.42 14.82
C GLN A 66 -10.29 3.40 15.56
N VAL A 67 -10.25 4.70 15.21
CA VAL A 67 -11.08 5.72 15.84
C VAL A 67 -12.58 5.51 15.53
N PRO A 68 -13.04 5.45 14.26
CA PRO A 68 -14.45 5.21 13.98
C PRO A 68 -14.92 3.84 14.49
N ILE A 69 -14.15 2.77 14.30
CA ILE A 69 -14.53 1.43 14.76
C ILE A 69 -14.66 1.41 16.29
N GLY A 70 -13.66 1.89 17.02
CA GLY A 70 -13.68 1.94 18.48
C GLY A 70 -14.82 2.78 19.02
N SER A 71 -15.08 3.95 18.42
CA SER A 71 -16.20 4.83 18.80
C SER A 71 -17.55 4.16 18.59
N TRP A 72 -17.77 3.50 17.44
CA TRP A 72 -19.04 2.86 17.12
C TRP A 72 -19.27 1.58 17.94
N MET A 73 -18.23 0.79 18.22
CA MET A 73 -18.31 -0.35 19.15
C MET A 73 -18.65 0.12 20.58
N SER A 74 -18.00 1.19 21.05
CA SER A 74 -18.28 1.77 22.35
C SER A 74 -19.72 2.32 22.44
N ALA A 75 -20.22 2.94 21.36
CA ALA A 75 -21.61 3.38 21.27
C ALA A 75 -22.59 2.20 21.40
N ALA A 76 -22.31 1.07 20.73
CA ALA A 76 -23.13 -0.14 20.83
C ALA A 76 -23.14 -0.72 22.25
N VAL A 77 -22.00 -0.69 22.96
CA VAL A 77 -21.92 -1.11 24.37
C VAL A 77 -22.75 -0.19 25.28
N LEU A 78 -22.69 1.13 25.05
CA LEU A 78 -23.54 2.08 25.82
C LEU A 78 -25.01 1.88 25.54
N ASP A 79 -25.38 1.50 24.34
CA ASP A 79 -26.78 1.22 23.96
C ASP A 79 -27.40 0.02 24.70
N LEU A 80 -26.60 -0.85 25.29
CA LEU A 80 -27.07 -1.94 26.16
C LEU A 80 -27.60 -1.40 27.50
N ARG A 81 -27.30 -0.15 27.86
CA ARG A 81 -27.72 0.48 29.12
C ARG A 81 -28.84 1.48 28.87
N PRO A 82 -29.96 1.42 29.63
CA PRO A 82 -31.00 2.44 29.55
C PRO A 82 -30.49 3.85 29.85
N GLY A 83 -31.01 4.85 29.13
CA GLY A 83 -30.71 6.28 29.38
C GLY A 83 -29.41 6.78 28.79
N ARG A 84 -28.59 5.95 28.12
CA ARG A 84 -27.25 6.32 27.55
C ARG A 84 -27.28 6.71 26.09
N SER A 85 -28.43 7.02 25.51
CA SER A 85 -28.56 7.32 24.09
C SER A 85 -27.81 8.57 23.66
N ARG A 86 -27.65 9.57 24.54
CA ARG A 86 -26.93 10.82 24.27
C ARG A 86 -25.41 10.56 24.16
N GLU A 87 -24.86 9.84 25.13
CA GLU A 87 -23.45 9.49 25.18
C GLU A 87 -23.08 8.57 24.00
N ALA A 88 -23.93 7.59 23.68
CA ALA A 88 -23.79 6.78 22.47
C ALA A 88 -23.84 7.62 21.20
N GLY A 89 -24.71 8.64 21.13
CA GLY A 89 -24.82 9.59 20.03
C GLY A 89 -23.56 10.42 19.84
N LEU A 90 -22.91 10.84 20.92
CA LEU A 90 -21.61 11.53 20.88
C LEU A 90 -20.53 10.66 20.21
N LEU A 91 -20.44 9.39 20.64
CA LEU A 91 -19.45 8.45 20.05
C LEU A 91 -19.77 8.15 18.58
N VAL A 92 -21.06 8.04 18.21
CA VAL A 92 -21.44 7.93 16.80
C VAL A 92 -20.95 9.15 16.00
N GLY A 93 -21.11 10.36 16.54
CA GLY A 93 -20.62 11.61 15.91
C GLY A 93 -19.10 11.64 15.76
N VAL A 94 -18.34 11.22 16.78
CA VAL A 94 -16.87 11.11 16.72
C VAL A 94 -16.46 10.13 15.63
N GLY A 95 -17.08 8.95 15.57
CA GLY A 95 -16.80 7.96 14.54
C GLY A 95 -17.08 8.49 13.12
N LEU A 96 -18.20 9.21 12.92
CA LEU A 96 -18.54 9.83 11.62
C LEU A 96 -17.51 10.89 11.20
N ALA A 97 -17.06 11.72 12.13
CA ALA A 97 -16.05 12.75 11.86
C ALA A 97 -14.70 12.12 11.47
N ALA A 98 -14.32 11.01 12.13
CA ALA A 98 -13.05 10.31 11.85
C ALA A 98 -13.11 9.43 10.58
N ALA A 99 -14.30 9.01 10.15
CA ALA A 99 -14.46 8.12 8.99
C ALA A 99 -14.01 8.79 7.68
N GLY A 100 -14.24 10.10 7.50
CA GLY A 100 -13.86 10.83 6.30
C GLY A 100 -12.35 10.81 6.01
N PRO A 101 -11.51 11.29 6.95
CA PRO A 101 -10.05 11.21 6.81
C PRO A 101 -9.53 9.78 6.63
N ALA A 102 -10.08 8.79 7.35
CA ALA A 102 -9.72 7.39 7.20
C ALA A 102 -10.05 6.86 5.79
N ALA A 103 -11.23 7.20 5.26
CA ALA A 103 -11.64 6.84 3.91
C ALA A 103 -10.74 7.47 2.84
N LEU A 104 -10.31 8.73 3.03
CA LEU A 104 -9.38 9.40 2.11
C LEU A 104 -8.03 8.68 2.06
N ALA A 105 -7.46 8.32 3.21
CA ALA A 105 -6.21 7.56 3.27
C ALA A 105 -6.34 6.22 2.55
N GLY A 106 -7.41 5.47 2.84
CA GLY A 106 -7.69 4.19 2.18
C GLY A 106 -7.92 4.32 0.67
N ALA A 107 -8.57 5.39 0.21
CA ALA A 107 -8.79 5.64 -1.22
C ALA A 107 -7.48 5.91 -1.97
N VAL A 108 -6.55 6.65 -1.32
CA VAL A 108 -5.23 6.95 -1.89
C VAL A 108 -4.41 5.68 -2.05
N ASP A 109 -4.41 4.78 -1.05
CA ASP A 109 -3.75 3.47 -1.15
C ASP A 109 -4.42 2.57 -2.18
N TRP A 110 -5.75 2.50 -2.18
CA TRP A 110 -6.54 1.67 -3.10
C TRP A 110 -6.28 2.00 -4.57
N ALA A 111 -6.08 3.27 -4.89
CA ALA A 111 -5.82 3.71 -6.26
C ALA A 111 -4.52 3.13 -6.85
N GLU A 112 -3.60 2.65 -5.99
CA GLU A 112 -2.30 2.10 -6.39
C GLU A 112 -2.25 0.56 -6.31
N LEU A 113 -3.40 -0.11 -6.16
CA LEU A 113 -3.50 -1.57 -6.09
C LEU A 113 -3.68 -2.21 -7.47
N HIS A 114 -3.48 -3.55 -7.54
CA HIS A 114 -3.81 -4.35 -8.73
C HIS A 114 -5.33 -4.49 -8.93
N SER A 115 -5.75 -4.89 -10.13
CA SER A 115 -7.17 -4.97 -10.52
C SER A 115 -8.01 -5.82 -9.57
N GLU A 116 -7.51 -7.00 -9.20
CA GLU A 116 -8.19 -7.94 -8.31
C GLU A 116 -8.39 -7.35 -6.91
N GLN A 117 -7.35 -6.70 -6.39
CA GLN A 117 -7.37 -6.01 -5.10
C GLN A 117 -8.34 -4.80 -5.14
N ARG A 118 -8.34 -4.03 -6.24
CA ARG A 118 -9.26 -2.90 -6.41
C ARG A 118 -10.73 -3.33 -6.47
N ARG A 119 -11.04 -4.49 -7.04
CA ARG A 119 -12.41 -5.05 -7.06
C ARG A 119 -12.90 -5.37 -5.65
N VAL A 120 -12.10 -6.05 -4.85
CA VAL A 120 -12.41 -6.29 -3.43
C VAL A 120 -12.47 -4.98 -2.65
N GLY A 121 -11.55 -4.05 -2.92
CA GLY A 121 -11.50 -2.73 -2.30
C GLY A 121 -12.74 -1.88 -2.59
N LEU A 122 -13.35 -2.00 -3.79
CA LEU A 122 -14.63 -1.34 -4.08
C LEU A 122 -15.75 -1.90 -3.19
N ALA A 123 -15.84 -3.22 -3.04
CA ALA A 123 -16.83 -3.84 -2.16
C ALA A 123 -16.63 -3.44 -0.69
N HIS A 124 -15.36 -3.38 -0.24
CA HIS A 124 -14.98 -2.85 1.06
C HIS A 124 -15.43 -1.40 1.24
N ALA A 125 -15.19 -0.55 0.24
CA ALA A 125 -15.60 0.87 0.27
C ALA A 125 -17.13 1.01 0.31
N VAL A 126 -17.87 0.21 -0.46
CA VAL A 126 -19.36 0.19 -0.45
C VAL A 126 -19.90 -0.24 0.92
N ALA A 127 -19.34 -1.28 1.53
CA ALA A 127 -19.75 -1.73 2.86
C ALA A 127 -19.54 -0.63 3.93
N ASN A 128 -18.38 0.05 3.88
CA ASN A 128 -18.09 1.15 4.80
C ASN A 128 -18.92 2.40 4.52
N ALA A 129 -19.21 2.73 3.25
CA ALA A 129 -20.12 3.83 2.90
C ALA A 129 -21.54 3.57 3.43
N ALA A 130 -22.04 2.33 3.30
CA ALA A 130 -23.30 1.92 3.89
C ALA A 130 -23.27 2.05 5.43
N ALA A 131 -22.17 1.68 6.08
CA ALA A 131 -21.99 1.87 7.50
C ALA A 131 -22.07 3.36 7.91
N VAL A 132 -21.35 4.24 7.19
CA VAL A 132 -21.39 5.69 7.43
C VAL A 132 -22.81 6.24 7.27
N ALA A 133 -23.54 5.83 6.24
CA ALA A 133 -24.93 6.23 6.03
C ALA A 133 -25.84 5.76 7.17
N LEU A 134 -25.70 4.52 7.64
CA LEU A 134 -26.45 3.96 8.74
C LEU A 134 -26.14 4.65 10.08
N TYR A 135 -24.89 4.98 10.35
CA TYR A 135 -24.51 5.76 11.53
C TYR A 135 -24.96 7.22 11.44
N GLY A 136 -24.96 7.82 10.25
CA GLY A 136 -25.59 9.11 10.02
C GLY A 136 -27.08 9.10 10.35
N ALA A 137 -27.80 8.09 9.87
CA ALA A 137 -29.21 7.89 10.21
C ALA A 137 -29.40 7.63 11.73
N SER A 138 -28.50 6.84 12.35
CA SER A 138 -28.51 6.61 13.80
C SER A 138 -28.37 7.93 14.58
N LEU A 139 -27.45 8.80 14.19
CA LEU A 139 -27.25 10.09 14.82
C LEU A 139 -28.50 10.97 14.70
N VAL A 140 -29.05 11.09 13.48
CA VAL A 140 -30.30 11.84 13.23
C VAL A 140 -31.45 11.31 14.09
N CYS A 141 -31.66 9.98 14.15
CA CYS A 141 -32.69 9.39 14.98
C CYS A 141 -32.51 9.74 16.46
N ARG A 142 -31.26 9.74 16.97
CA ARG A 142 -30.97 10.07 18.39
C ARG A 142 -31.25 11.53 18.70
N VAL A 143 -30.81 12.46 17.84
CA VAL A 143 -31.03 13.91 18.07
C VAL A 143 -32.50 14.31 17.90
N THR A 144 -33.29 13.54 17.15
CA THR A 144 -34.75 13.72 17.01
C THR A 144 -35.59 12.97 18.03
N GLY A 145 -34.97 12.42 19.09
CA GLY A 145 -35.66 11.74 20.17
C GLY A 145 -36.11 10.29 19.87
N ARG A 146 -35.74 9.74 18.67
CA ARG A 146 -36.11 8.37 18.26
C ARG A 146 -35.01 7.37 18.66
N ALA A 147 -34.67 7.32 19.93
CA ALA A 147 -33.53 6.53 20.45
C ALA A 147 -33.58 5.02 20.06
N GLY A 148 -34.74 4.42 19.99
CA GLY A 148 -34.91 3.01 19.56
C GLY A 148 -34.47 2.80 18.08
N ALA A 149 -34.94 3.67 17.20
CA ALA A 149 -34.53 3.64 15.79
C ALA A 149 -33.01 3.94 15.63
N GLY A 150 -32.49 4.87 16.45
CA GLY A 150 -31.06 5.17 16.49
C GLY A 150 -30.19 3.96 16.89
N ARG A 151 -30.65 3.15 17.85
CA ARG A 151 -29.99 1.88 18.24
C ARG A 151 -30.04 0.85 17.09
N ALA A 152 -31.22 0.65 16.50
CA ALA A 152 -31.42 -0.32 15.43
C ALA A 152 -30.51 0.00 14.20
N THR A 153 -30.51 1.26 13.74
CA THR A 153 -29.66 1.70 12.64
C THR A 153 -28.17 1.64 13.01
N GLY A 154 -27.79 1.93 14.26
CA GLY A 154 -26.42 1.76 14.75
C GLY A 154 -25.95 0.32 14.71
N LEU A 155 -26.78 -0.66 15.10
CA LEU A 155 -26.47 -2.10 15.02
C LEU A 155 -26.31 -2.58 13.58
N LEU A 156 -27.18 -2.11 12.66
CA LEU A 156 -27.03 -2.39 11.23
C LEU A 156 -25.72 -1.78 10.70
N GLY A 157 -25.36 -0.56 11.14
CA GLY A 157 -24.09 0.09 10.84
C GLY A 157 -22.89 -0.74 11.31
N LEU A 158 -22.95 -1.28 12.53
CA LEU A 158 -21.90 -2.15 13.07
C LEU A 158 -21.73 -3.44 12.26
N THR A 159 -22.84 -4.03 11.80
CA THR A 159 -22.78 -5.19 10.90
C THR A 159 -22.10 -4.85 9.58
N ALA A 160 -22.42 -3.69 8.99
CA ALA A 160 -21.79 -3.22 7.77
C ALA A 160 -20.26 -2.95 7.96
N VAL A 161 -19.86 -2.36 9.10
CA VAL A 161 -18.45 -2.23 9.51
C VAL A 161 -17.76 -3.58 9.62
N GLY A 162 -18.43 -4.58 10.22
CA GLY A 162 -17.91 -5.94 10.34
C GLY A 162 -17.64 -6.58 8.97
N LEU A 163 -18.55 -6.40 8.01
CA LEU A 163 -18.35 -6.84 6.61
C LEU A 163 -17.20 -6.09 5.95
N GLY A 164 -17.11 -4.77 6.13
CA GLY A 164 -16.01 -3.95 5.65
C GLY A 164 -14.68 -4.42 6.24
N GLY A 165 -14.61 -4.65 7.55
CA GLY A 165 -13.43 -5.16 8.25
C GLY A 165 -12.98 -6.54 7.74
N MET A 166 -13.93 -7.45 7.48
CA MET A 166 -13.64 -8.76 6.90
C MET A 166 -13.01 -8.64 5.50
N LEU A 167 -13.54 -7.76 4.65
CA LEU A 167 -12.99 -7.51 3.31
C LEU A 167 -11.61 -6.84 3.39
N GLY A 168 -11.41 -5.89 4.31
CA GLY A 168 -10.10 -5.27 4.57
C GLY A 168 -9.07 -6.29 5.05
N GLY A 169 -9.45 -7.20 5.95
CA GLY A 169 -8.61 -8.31 6.38
C GLY A 169 -8.26 -9.26 5.23
N HIS A 170 -9.21 -9.57 4.34
CA HIS A 170 -8.95 -10.36 3.14
C HIS A 170 -7.92 -9.66 2.22
N MET A 171 -8.07 -8.35 1.97
CA MET A 171 -7.10 -7.58 1.19
C MET A 171 -5.71 -7.60 1.83
N ALA A 172 -5.61 -7.36 3.13
CA ALA A 172 -4.33 -7.29 3.82
C ALA A 172 -3.62 -8.65 3.90
N TYR A 173 -4.33 -9.72 4.29
CA TYR A 173 -3.71 -11.01 4.61
C TYR A 173 -3.73 -12.02 3.47
N ARG A 174 -4.73 -12.01 2.60
CA ARG A 174 -4.78 -12.94 1.47
C ARG A 174 -4.23 -12.34 0.18
N GLN A 175 -4.50 -11.05 -0.07
CA GLN A 175 -4.03 -10.35 -1.26
C GLN A 175 -2.75 -9.54 -1.00
N ALA A 176 -2.23 -9.54 0.23
CA ALA A 176 -1.01 -8.81 0.64
C ALA A 176 -1.02 -7.31 0.31
N SER A 177 -2.22 -6.69 0.25
CA SER A 177 -2.35 -5.25 0.01
C SER A 177 -1.75 -4.46 1.18
N GLY A 178 -0.77 -3.59 0.89
CA GLY A 178 -0.07 -2.79 1.90
C GLY A 178 0.99 -3.54 2.69
N ALA A 179 1.29 -4.81 2.35
CA ALA A 179 2.42 -5.54 2.90
C ALA A 179 3.74 -5.10 2.25
N ASN A 180 4.86 -5.34 2.95
CA ASN A 180 6.19 -5.17 2.37
C ASN A 180 6.55 -6.40 1.53
N HIS A 181 6.57 -6.26 0.20
CA HIS A 181 6.87 -7.35 -0.74
C HIS A 181 8.37 -7.65 -0.90
N ALA A 182 9.24 -7.00 -0.14
CA ALA A 182 10.67 -7.25 -0.07
C ALA A 182 11.14 -7.72 1.32
N GLU A 183 10.22 -8.02 2.22
CA GLU A 183 10.50 -8.43 3.61
C GLU A 183 11.29 -9.73 3.68
N GLU A 184 11.05 -10.66 2.78
CA GLU A 184 11.71 -11.98 2.75
C GLU A 184 13.22 -11.91 2.45
N VAL A 185 13.70 -10.85 1.76
CA VAL A 185 15.06 -10.75 1.23
C VAL A 185 16.14 -10.98 2.30
N PRO A 186 16.08 -10.36 3.50
CA PRO A 186 17.06 -10.58 4.56
C PRO A 186 17.10 -12.01 5.12
N HIS A 187 16.06 -12.81 4.87
CA HIS A 187 15.92 -14.16 5.37
C HIS A 187 16.38 -15.24 4.36
N VAL A 188 16.38 -14.88 3.07
CA VAL A 188 16.72 -15.79 1.97
C VAL A 188 18.17 -15.60 1.52
N VAL A 189 18.66 -14.35 1.44
CA VAL A 189 20.03 -14.08 1.02
C VAL A 189 21.03 -14.51 2.08
N GLY A 190 21.96 -15.39 1.68
CA GLY A 190 23.06 -15.89 2.53
C GLY A 190 24.02 -14.77 2.95
N ALA A 191 24.77 -15.03 4.02
CA ALA A 191 25.80 -14.08 4.47
C ALA A 191 27.04 -14.16 3.54
N GLY A 192 27.72 -13.02 3.37
CA GLY A 192 28.96 -12.93 2.63
C GLY A 192 28.81 -12.21 1.28
N TRP A 193 29.86 -12.33 0.46
CA TRP A 193 29.95 -11.70 -0.84
C TRP A 193 29.57 -12.67 -1.95
N HIS A 194 28.67 -12.26 -2.82
CA HIS A 194 28.16 -13.03 -3.95
C HIS A 194 28.61 -12.38 -5.25
N ARG A 195 29.30 -13.13 -6.12
CA ARG A 195 29.71 -12.68 -7.44
C ARG A 195 28.50 -12.67 -8.38
N ILE A 196 28.22 -11.53 -9.05
CA ILE A 196 27.03 -11.34 -9.86
C ILE A 196 27.27 -11.04 -11.34
N GLY A 197 28.51 -10.88 -11.76
CA GLY A 197 28.90 -10.69 -13.15
C GLY A 197 30.20 -9.92 -13.32
N ALA A 198 30.76 -9.90 -14.55
CA ALA A 198 31.90 -9.08 -14.88
C ALA A 198 31.49 -7.59 -14.99
N VAL A 199 32.43 -6.68 -14.73
CA VAL A 199 32.17 -5.22 -14.75
C VAL A 199 31.60 -4.76 -16.11
N GLU A 200 32.06 -5.38 -17.20
CA GLU A 200 31.65 -5.08 -18.58
C GLU A 200 30.18 -5.42 -18.88
N GLU A 201 29.59 -6.31 -18.08
CA GLU A 201 28.19 -6.69 -18.22
C GLU A 201 27.21 -5.64 -17.68
N PHE A 202 27.73 -4.58 -17.04
CA PHE A 202 26.94 -3.52 -16.44
C PHE A 202 27.20 -2.18 -17.14
N PRO A 203 26.40 -1.83 -18.17
CA PRO A 203 26.51 -0.54 -18.84
C PRO A 203 26.17 0.60 -17.86
N ALA A 204 26.93 1.69 -17.92
CA ALA A 204 26.74 2.83 -17.03
C ALA A 204 25.33 3.46 -17.19
N GLY A 205 24.72 3.85 -16.08
CA GLY A 205 23.41 4.50 -16.02
C GLY A 205 22.21 3.59 -16.37
N ARG A 206 22.44 2.30 -16.65
CA ARG A 206 21.37 1.36 -16.96
C ARG A 206 21.15 0.37 -15.82
N PRO A 207 19.91 0.18 -15.38
CA PRO A 207 19.57 -0.86 -14.43
C PRO A 207 19.73 -2.26 -15.06
N VAL A 208 20.40 -3.16 -14.36
CA VAL A 208 20.61 -4.55 -14.78
C VAL A 208 20.09 -5.48 -13.69
N ARG A 209 19.32 -6.49 -14.08
CA ARG A 209 18.86 -7.52 -13.16
C ARG A 209 19.88 -8.64 -13.06
N ARG A 210 20.18 -9.06 -11.83
CA ARG A 210 20.97 -10.25 -11.48
C ARG A 210 20.25 -11.06 -10.41
N THR A 211 20.81 -12.19 -10.02
CA THR A 211 20.23 -13.07 -8.96
C THR A 211 21.30 -13.38 -7.94
N VAL A 212 20.95 -13.34 -6.67
CA VAL A 212 21.74 -13.75 -5.53
C VAL A 212 20.89 -14.71 -4.70
N ASP A 213 21.28 -15.98 -4.58
CA ASP A 213 20.56 -17.02 -3.82
C ASP A 213 19.04 -17.03 -4.12
N ASP A 214 18.65 -17.09 -5.38
CA ASP A 214 17.25 -17.02 -5.86
C ASP A 214 16.53 -15.66 -5.69
N VAL A 215 17.16 -14.68 -5.05
CA VAL A 215 16.64 -13.33 -4.92
C VAL A 215 17.07 -12.46 -6.11
N PRO A 216 16.13 -11.89 -6.86
CA PRO A 216 16.49 -10.96 -7.93
C PRO A 216 16.99 -9.63 -7.33
N VAL A 217 18.09 -9.12 -7.90
CA VAL A 217 18.78 -7.90 -7.48
C VAL A 217 18.91 -6.95 -8.67
N LEU A 218 18.50 -5.71 -8.47
CA LEU A 218 18.79 -4.58 -9.34
C LEU A 218 20.23 -4.13 -9.10
N VAL A 219 21.01 -3.95 -10.16
CA VAL A 219 22.36 -3.40 -10.12
C VAL A 219 22.43 -2.21 -11.07
N VAL A 220 22.99 -1.10 -10.59
CA VAL A 220 23.22 0.11 -11.38
C VAL A 220 24.70 0.48 -11.26
N ARG A 221 25.37 0.67 -12.41
CA ARG A 221 26.70 1.26 -12.49
C ARG A 221 26.54 2.76 -12.74
N GLU A 222 27.08 3.58 -11.86
CA GLU A 222 27.10 5.02 -12.04
C GLU A 222 28.18 5.46 -13.07
N PRO A 223 28.08 6.68 -13.62
CA PRO A 223 29.09 7.19 -14.58
C PRO A 223 30.51 7.29 -14.00
N ASP A 224 30.65 7.46 -12.69
CA ASP A 224 31.94 7.47 -11.98
C ASP A 224 32.55 6.08 -11.79
N GLY A 225 31.84 5.02 -12.22
CA GLY A 225 32.25 3.63 -12.10
C GLY A 225 31.84 2.95 -10.79
N SER A 226 31.22 3.65 -9.86
CA SER A 226 30.67 3.05 -8.64
C SER A 226 29.44 2.18 -8.95
N PHE A 227 29.14 1.25 -8.06
CA PHE A 227 28.00 0.35 -8.20
C PHE A 227 27.03 0.52 -7.04
N HIS A 228 25.74 0.43 -7.33
CA HIS A 228 24.67 0.31 -6.35
C HIS A 228 23.85 -0.94 -6.63
N ALA A 229 23.41 -1.62 -5.57
CA ALA A 229 22.55 -2.79 -5.71
C ALA A 229 21.44 -2.77 -4.67
N LEU A 230 20.21 -3.05 -5.14
CA LEU A 230 18.99 -3.13 -4.33
C LEU A 230 18.27 -4.44 -4.65
N ALA A 231 17.44 -4.93 -3.71
CA ALA A 231 16.48 -5.97 -4.06
C ALA A 231 15.60 -5.48 -5.22
N GLU A 232 15.39 -6.34 -6.22
CA GLU A 232 14.77 -5.94 -7.50
C GLU A 232 13.25 -5.79 -7.41
N ARG A 233 12.59 -6.61 -6.58
CA ARG A 233 11.13 -6.53 -6.38
C ARG A 233 10.79 -5.35 -5.49
N CYS A 234 10.04 -4.39 -6.04
CA CYS A 234 9.57 -3.21 -5.31
C CYS A 234 8.80 -3.59 -4.04
N SER A 235 9.14 -2.99 -2.90
CA SER A 235 8.50 -3.24 -1.61
C SER A 235 7.00 -2.93 -1.58
N HIS A 236 6.47 -2.11 -2.52
CA HIS A 236 5.05 -1.80 -2.60
C HIS A 236 4.20 -3.00 -3.06
N LEU A 237 4.40 -3.49 -4.28
CA LEU A 237 3.64 -4.60 -4.90
C LEU A 237 4.53 -5.44 -5.83
N ALA A 238 5.79 -5.64 -5.47
CA ALA A 238 6.76 -6.48 -6.18
C ALA A 238 7.03 -6.07 -7.65
N GLY A 239 6.78 -4.80 -8.04
CA GLY A 239 7.09 -4.31 -9.39
C GLY A 239 8.58 -4.40 -9.72
N PRO A 240 8.95 -4.65 -11.00
CA PRO A 240 10.34 -4.88 -11.42
C PRO A 240 11.11 -3.55 -11.50
N LEU A 241 11.98 -3.27 -10.53
CA LEU A 241 12.75 -2.02 -10.48
C LEU A 241 13.75 -1.92 -11.64
N SER A 242 14.26 -3.04 -12.15
CA SER A 242 15.17 -3.08 -13.30
C SER A 242 14.53 -2.62 -14.62
N GLU A 243 13.20 -2.62 -14.71
CA GLU A 243 12.45 -2.07 -15.85
C GLU A 243 12.08 -0.59 -15.66
N GLY A 244 12.47 -0.01 -14.53
CA GLY A 244 12.21 1.37 -14.18
C GLY A 244 13.23 2.34 -14.77
N SER A 245 13.15 3.59 -14.34
CA SER A 245 14.07 4.65 -14.73
C SER A 245 15.00 5.02 -13.58
N VAL A 246 16.26 5.29 -13.92
CA VAL A 246 17.29 5.77 -12.99
C VAL A 246 17.57 7.23 -13.28
N ALA A 247 17.47 8.08 -12.25
CA ALA A 247 17.82 9.49 -12.31
C ALA A 247 18.19 10.00 -10.91
N ASP A 248 19.10 10.95 -10.84
CA ASP A 248 19.46 11.66 -9.59
C ASP A 248 19.79 10.73 -8.41
N GLY A 249 20.53 9.64 -8.67
CA GLY A 249 20.89 8.65 -7.64
C GLY A 249 19.71 7.84 -7.09
N CYS A 250 18.60 7.80 -7.82
CA CYS A 250 17.38 7.08 -7.45
C CYS A 250 16.89 6.17 -8.58
N VAL A 251 16.17 5.10 -8.21
CA VAL A 251 15.39 4.28 -9.13
C VAL A 251 13.89 4.49 -8.91
N ARG A 252 13.14 4.66 -10.00
CA ARG A 252 11.68 4.78 -9.99
C ARG A 252 11.03 3.49 -10.49
N CYS A 253 10.15 2.93 -9.66
CA CYS A 253 9.36 1.75 -10.03
C CYS A 253 8.42 2.05 -11.22
N PRO A 254 8.38 1.19 -12.26
CA PRO A 254 7.55 1.44 -13.45
C PRO A 254 6.05 1.26 -13.18
N TRP A 255 5.64 0.50 -12.14
CA TRP A 255 4.22 0.22 -11.91
C TRP A 255 3.48 1.39 -11.25
N HIS A 256 3.96 1.84 -10.07
CA HIS A 256 3.22 2.84 -9.26
C HIS A 256 4.10 4.03 -8.83
N GLY A 257 5.29 4.19 -9.46
CA GLY A 257 6.10 5.37 -9.28
C GLY A 257 6.78 5.53 -7.91
N SER A 258 6.88 4.46 -7.11
CA SER A 258 7.71 4.50 -5.90
C SER A 258 9.16 4.77 -6.27
N VAL A 259 9.82 5.68 -5.56
CA VAL A 259 11.19 6.11 -5.82
C VAL A 259 12.08 5.70 -4.66
N PHE A 260 13.16 4.99 -4.97
CA PHE A 260 14.13 4.51 -3.98
C PHE A 260 15.51 5.06 -4.28
N ARG A 261 16.20 5.54 -3.25
CA ARG A 261 17.57 6.00 -3.35
C ARG A 261 18.51 4.79 -3.55
N LEU A 262 19.39 4.87 -4.53
CA LEU A 262 20.28 3.76 -4.88
C LEU A 262 21.31 3.45 -3.79
N SER A 263 21.79 4.47 -3.06
CA SER A 263 22.85 4.30 -2.05
C SER A 263 22.45 3.48 -0.83
N ASP A 264 21.16 3.45 -0.45
CA ASP A 264 20.68 2.82 0.79
C ASP A 264 19.29 2.19 0.70
N GLY A 265 18.62 2.29 -0.43
CA GLY A 265 17.29 1.75 -0.64
C GLY A 265 16.16 2.57 0.02
N TRP A 266 16.45 3.76 0.58
CA TRP A 266 15.42 4.57 1.23
C TRP A 266 14.31 4.96 0.25
N ASN A 267 13.05 4.79 0.67
CA ASN A 267 11.88 5.16 -0.13
C ASN A 267 11.65 6.69 -0.07
N VAL A 268 12.10 7.39 -1.10
CA VAL A 268 12.07 8.86 -1.19
C VAL A 268 10.66 9.37 -1.48
N ARG A 269 9.89 8.66 -2.33
CA ARG A 269 8.57 9.09 -2.81
C ARG A 269 7.70 7.91 -3.22
N GLY A 270 6.38 8.13 -3.22
CA GLY A 270 5.38 7.21 -3.78
C GLY A 270 4.79 6.24 -2.75
N PRO A 271 3.97 5.26 -3.19
CA PRO A 271 3.16 4.43 -2.32
C PRO A 271 3.94 3.39 -1.49
N ALA A 272 5.21 3.11 -1.82
CA ALA A 272 6.03 2.24 -0.97
C ALA A 272 6.21 2.84 0.41
N THR A 273 5.95 2.08 1.46
CA THR A 273 6.11 2.49 2.85
C THR A 273 7.39 1.95 3.48
N ALA A 274 7.91 0.83 2.98
CA ALA A 274 9.16 0.22 3.43
C ALA A 274 10.32 0.55 2.48
N PRO A 275 11.55 0.76 3.00
CA PRO A 275 12.74 0.89 2.17
C PRO A 275 13.01 -0.41 1.41
N GLN A 276 13.77 -0.29 0.32
CA GLN A 276 14.24 -1.42 -0.47
C GLN A 276 15.49 -2.01 0.17
N PRO A 277 15.60 -3.34 0.38
CA PRO A 277 16.82 -3.95 0.87
C PRO A 277 18.01 -3.60 -0.04
N ALA A 278 19.08 -3.05 0.57
CA ALA A 278 20.27 -2.60 -0.15
C ALA A 278 21.44 -3.56 0.09
N PHE A 279 22.33 -3.61 -0.89
CA PHE A 279 23.54 -4.41 -0.86
C PHE A 279 24.77 -3.51 -0.90
N ASP A 280 25.79 -3.86 -0.14
CA ASP A 280 27.14 -3.34 -0.33
C ASP A 280 27.72 -3.93 -1.60
N THR A 281 28.52 -3.15 -2.32
CA THR A 281 29.09 -3.53 -3.60
C THR A 281 30.62 -3.39 -3.57
N ARG A 282 31.33 -4.26 -4.27
CA ARG A 282 32.76 -4.12 -4.53
C ARG A 282 33.15 -4.73 -5.87
N VAL A 283 34.29 -4.35 -6.38
CA VAL A 283 34.89 -4.97 -7.57
C VAL A 283 36.16 -5.71 -7.16
N VAL A 284 36.20 -7.01 -7.51
CA VAL A 284 37.34 -7.89 -7.23
C VAL A 284 37.69 -8.64 -8.51
N ASP A 285 38.92 -8.53 -8.97
CA ASP A 285 39.43 -9.21 -10.17
C ASP A 285 38.57 -8.99 -11.42
N GLY A 286 38.00 -7.77 -11.59
CA GLY A 286 37.13 -7.44 -12.73
C GLY A 286 35.69 -7.92 -12.59
N TYR A 287 35.29 -8.47 -11.44
CA TYR A 287 33.95 -8.92 -11.18
C TYR A 287 33.26 -8.06 -10.10
N VAL A 288 31.98 -7.82 -10.29
CA VAL A 288 31.13 -7.17 -9.29
C VAL A 288 30.65 -8.21 -8.29
N GLU A 289 30.86 -7.91 -7.01
CA GLU A 289 30.37 -8.71 -5.90
C GLU A 289 29.44 -7.85 -5.03
N VAL A 290 28.41 -8.47 -4.48
CA VAL A 290 27.42 -7.83 -3.59
C VAL A 290 27.29 -8.61 -2.30
N SER A 291 26.99 -7.88 -1.22
CA SER A 291 26.70 -8.47 0.10
C SER A 291 25.48 -7.76 0.67
N LEU A 292 24.48 -8.50 1.13
CA LEU A 292 23.30 -7.89 1.72
C LEU A 292 23.69 -7.03 2.92
N ARG A 293 23.33 -5.74 2.87
CA ARG A 293 23.55 -4.82 3.98
C ARG A 293 22.56 -5.14 5.09
N ARG A 294 23.04 -5.74 6.17
CA ARG A 294 22.23 -6.01 7.36
C ARG A 294 22.15 -4.74 8.18
N GLN A 295 21.10 -3.96 7.98
CA GLN A 295 20.91 -2.66 8.65
C GLN A 295 20.07 -2.80 9.91
N GLY A 296 20.47 -2.01 10.96
CA GLY A 296 19.53 -1.45 11.91
C GLY A 296 18.71 -0.32 11.24
N PRO A 297 17.66 0.23 11.90
CA PRO A 297 16.80 1.25 11.30
C PRO A 297 17.62 2.45 10.84
N THR A 298 17.62 2.71 9.54
CA THR A 298 18.29 3.88 8.95
C THR A 298 17.44 5.11 9.21
N THR A 299 17.96 6.00 10.04
CA THR A 299 17.43 7.36 10.18
C THR A 299 17.64 8.10 8.85
N PRO A 300 16.65 8.88 8.34
CA PRO A 300 16.85 9.67 7.14
C PRO A 300 18.05 10.62 7.33
N GLY A 301 19.11 10.47 6.54
CA GLY A 301 20.20 11.42 6.52
C GLY A 301 19.74 12.77 5.95
N PRO A 302 20.34 13.91 6.36
CA PRO A 302 19.94 15.27 5.93
C PRO A 302 19.96 15.48 4.39
N ALA A 303 20.76 14.74 3.65
CA ALA A 303 20.82 14.79 2.19
C ALA A 303 19.54 14.29 1.45
N GLY A 304 18.62 13.61 2.15
CA GLY A 304 17.37 13.13 1.56
C GLY A 304 16.33 14.22 1.31
N HIS A 305 16.46 15.40 1.94
CA HIS A 305 15.54 16.50 1.74
C HIS A 305 15.84 17.31 0.47
N GLU A 306 17.12 17.49 0.11
CA GLU A 306 17.50 18.30 -1.06
C GLU A 306 17.24 17.59 -2.39
N ALA A 307 17.44 16.28 -2.48
CA ALA A 307 17.14 15.51 -3.70
C ALA A 307 15.62 15.44 -3.99
N ALA A 308 14.77 15.47 -2.97
CA ALA A 308 13.31 15.53 -3.13
C ALA A 308 12.83 16.88 -3.65
N GLU A 309 13.55 17.97 -3.38
CA GLU A 309 13.21 19.32 -3.88
C GLU A 309 13.64 19.52 -5.33
N ALA A 310 14.78 18.99 -5.73
CA ALA A 310 15.26 19.08 -7.12
C ALA A 310 14.33 18.37 -8.11
N ALA A 311 13.78 17.20 -7.75
CA ALA A 311 12.85 16.44 -8.59
C ALA A 311 11.48 17.10 -8.78
N THR A 312 11.14 18.14 -8.02
CA THR A 312 9.87 18.87 -8.14
C THR A 312 9.97 20.16 -8.97
N GLY A 313 11.19 20.59 -9.34
CA GLY A 313 11.45 21.85 -10.03
C GLY A 313 11.26 21.84 -11.55
N THR A 314 11.19 20.67 -12.19
CA THR A 314 11.29 20.56 -13.66
C THR A 314 9.95 20.50 -14.40
N GLU A 315 8.81 20.51 -13.73
CA GLU A 315 7.49 20.47 -14.41
C GLU A 315 6.81 21.85 -14.59
N ARG A 316 7.49 22.98 -14.35
CA ARG A 316 6.97 24.31 -14.66
C ARG A 316 7.80 25.00 -15.72
N GLY A 317 7.51 24.77 -16.99
CA GLY A 317 8.12 25.54 -18.04
C GLY A 317 8.06 24.87 -19.41
N GLY A 318 6.90 24.86 -20.05
CA GLY A 318 6.76 24.37 -21.42
C GLY A 318 5.45 24.76 -22.08
N ASP A 319 4.97 25.97 -21.81
CA ASP A 319 3.93 26.58 -22.63
C ASP A 319 4.64 27.53 -23.64
N HIS A 320 4.88 27.03 -24.84
CA HIS A 320 5.23 27.86 -25.96
C HIS A 320 4.08 27.85 -26.96
N GLY A 321 3.36 28.99 -26.94
CA GLY A 321 2.39 29.32 -27.95
C GLY A 321 2.96 29.19 -29.38
N HIS A 322 2.10 28.69 -30.26
CA HIS A 322 2.20 28.94 -31.69
C HIS A 322 0.90 29.62 -32.12
N SER A 323 1.04 30.94 -32.29
CA SER A 323 0.17 31.74 -33.14
C SER A 323 0.73 31.69 -34.56
N ALA A 324 -0.03 31.20 -35.50
CA ALA A 324 -0.24 31.72 -36.85
C ALA A 324 -1.26 30.78 -37.58
#